data_461272a4045da58978d1885117a07acb
#
_entry.id   461272a4045da58978d1885117a07acb
#
_cell.length_a   1.000
_cell.length_b   1.000
_cell.length_c   1.000
_cell.angle_alpha   90.00
_cell.angle_beta   90.00
_cell.angle_gamma   90.00
#
_symmetry.space_group_name_H-M   'P 1'
#
loop_
_entity.id
_entity.type
_entity.pdbx_description
1 polymer ?
#
loop_
_entity_poly.entity_id
_entity_poly.type
_entity_poly.pdbx_seq_one_letter_code
_entity_poly.pdbx_strand_id
1 'polypeptide(L)'
;MRAYGHETDGVTAVPEEAAHLAAAAKRVLAGHTIADTASWMTENAGPTVSGRTWSPTTLRRRLRNPAVAGLRENAEGELVKGPAEPLLDRETFDALRELFTRNGRGQGTKPKHVHYLSGGVATCKLCRKPLVARSTANGGRGYVCESEGCGKVRISAEPLDEYVGDRVVARLTSPAQLRRLAAIRDRFAAEAREAERFQQELRGHKEELAQAFGAKDLNLSEFRAAKAALEERRGEAMAAVRRGRALDELPELTPQGVETWWHETAGREQRRNLVHLTVREVRVGPAMVRGSRKFDETRFEIFWR
;
A
#
# COMPACT_ATOMS: atom_id res chain seq x y z
N MET A 1 -2.46 24.66 21.39
CA MET A 1 -2.62 23.19 21.56
C MET A 1 -1.29 22.55 21.20
N ARG A 2 -0.68 21.75 22.10
CA ARG A 2 0.62 21.12 21.85
C ARG A 2 0.57 20.08 20.74
N ALA A 3 1.71 19.76 20.18
CA ALA A 3 1.84 18.66 19.23
C ALA A 3 2.20 17.38 20.00
N TYR A 4 1.55 16.25 19.70
CA TYR A 4 1.87 14.95 20.31
C TYR A 4 3.35 14.61 20.14
N GLY A 5 4.03 14.28 21.22
CA GLY A 5 5.48 14.03 21.30
C GLY A 5 6.31 15.21 21.81
N HIS A 6 5.75 16.42 21.84
CA HIS A 6 6.43 17.58 22.43
C HIS A 6 5.54 18.29 23.46
N GLU A 7 6.17 18.95 24.41
CA GLU A 7 5.50 19.79 25.40
C GLU A 7 4.85 21.04 24.76
N THR A 8 4.22 21.88 25.58
CA THR A 8 3.54 23.10 25.13
C THR A 8 4.49 24.16 24.57
N ASP A 9 5.76 24.08 24.89
CA ASP A 9 6.83 24.91 24.32
C ASP A 9 7.16 24.51 22.85
N GLY A 10 6.71 23.34 22.41
CA GLY A 10 6.99 22.82 21.06
C GLY A 10 8.43 22.36 20.85
N VAL A 11 9.24 22.31 21.90
CA VAL A 11 10.68 22.04 21.88
C VAL A 11 11.02 20.78 22.66
N THR A 12 10.59 20.70 23.91
CA THR A 12 10.91 19.62 24.83
C THR A 12 10.14 18.33 24.46
N ALA A 13 10.86 17.22 24.36
CA ALA A 13 10.26 15.92 24.06
C ALA A 13 9.50 15.36 25.27
N VAL A 14 8.35 14.73 25.01
CA VAL A 14 7.62 13.90 25.98
C VAL A 14 8.07 12.43 25.74
N PRO A 15 8.88 11.84 26.65
CA PRO A 15 9.55 10.57 26.37
C PRO A 15 8.62 9.41 25.98
N GLU A 16 7.48 9.29 26.66
CA GLU A 16 6.50 8.25 26.40
C GLU A 16 5.85 8.41 25.01
N GLU A 17 5.45 9.64 24.67
CA GLU A 17 4.85 9.95 23.36
C GLU A 17 5.89 9.82 22.22
N ALA A 18 7.15 10.15 22.49
CA ALA A 18 8.27 9.95 21.55
C ALA A 18 8.48 8.46 21.24
N ALA A 19 8.45 7.59 22.28
CA ALA A 19 8.56 6.15 22.12
C ALA A 19 7.40 5.59 21.24
N HIS A 20 6.18 6.04 21.47
CA HIS A 20 5.03 5.65 20.65
C HIS A 20 5.16 6.09 19.20
N LEU A 21 5.65 7.32 18.94
CA LEU A 21 5.89 7.79 17.57
C LEU A 21 7.03 7.02 16.89
N ALA A 22 8.08 6.68 17.61
CA ALA A 22 9.17 5.85 17.09
C ALA A 22 8.69 4.43 16.74
N ALA A 23 7.86 3.83 17.59
CA ALA A 23 7.24 2.54 17.30
C ALA A 23 6.29 2.61 16.08
N ALA A 24 5.48 3.67 15.97
CA ALA A 24 4.62 3.89 14.82
C ALA A 24 5.44 4.07 13.51
N ALA A 25 6.54 4.81 13.57
CA ALA A 25 7.47 4.98 12.45
C ALA A 25 8.03 3.64 11.96
N LYS A 26 8.54 2.82 12.89
CA LYS A 26 9.04 1.47 12.59
C LYS A 26 7.98 0.58 11.96
N ARG A 27 6.74 0.60 12.46
CA ARG A 27 5.63 -0.18 11.90
C ARG A 27 5.33 0.23 10.46
N VAL A 28 5.28 1.54 10.17
CA VAL A 28 5.05 2.06 8.81
C VAL A 28 6.19 1.66 7.87
N LEU A 29 7.44 1.75 8.31
CA LEU A 29 8.61 1.33 7.54
C LEU A 29 8.67 -0.20 7.35
N ALA A 30 8.20 -0.96 8.32
CA ALA A 30 8.05 -2.41 8.22
C ALA A 30 6.92 -2.85 7.25
N GLY A 31 6.17 -1.89 6.65
CA GLY A 31 5.16 -2.17 5.64
C GLY A 31 3.72 -2.24 6.15
N HIS A 32 3.46 -1.99 7.44
CA HIS A 32 2.09 -1.82 7.92
C HIS A 32 1.46 -0.59 7.27
N THR A 33 0.14 -0.64 7.05
CA THR A 33 -0.54 0.55 6.50
C THR A 33 -0.61 1.65 7.54
N ILE A 34 -0.66 2.90 7.08
CA ILE A 34 -0.83 4.04 7.99
C ILE A 34 -2.16 3.97 8.76
N ALA A 35 -3.17 3.26 8.21
CA ALA A 35 -4.46 3.06 8.86
C ALA A 35 -4.35 2.04 10.01
N ASP A 36 -3.72 0.89 9.78
CA ASP A 36 -3.49 -0.13 10.82
C ASP A 36 -2.59 0.43 11.92
N THR A 37 -1.59 1.23 11.54
CA THR A 37 -0.71 1.92 12.50
C THR A 37 -1.48 2.98 13.32
N ALA A 38 -2.45 3.68 12.73
CA ALA A 38 -3.28 4.62 13.45
C ALA A 38 -4.24 3.94 14.44
N SER A 39 -4.81 2.78 14.07
CA SER A 39 -5.58 1.94 14.98
C SER A 39 -4.70 1.46 16.14
N TRP A 40 -3.53 0.93 15.83
CA TRP A 40 -2.55 0.52 16.84
C TRP A 40 -2.15 1.67 17.79
N MET A 41 -1.93 2.89 17.28
CA MET A 41 -1.67 4.06 18.12
C MET A 41 -2.83 4.36 19.07
N THR A 42 -4.07 4.21 18.62
CA THR A 42 -5.25 4.43 19.48
C THR A 42 -5.34 3.41 20.62
N GLU A 43 -4.98 2.15 20.35
CA GLU A 43 -5.01 1.05 21.30
C GLU A 43 -3.85 1.09 22.32
N ASN A 44 -2.65 1.48 21.88
CA ASN A 44 -1.43 1.36 22.67
C ASN A 44 -0.91 2.70 23.24
N ALA A 45 -1.17 3.81 22.53
CA ALA A 45 -0.72 5.15 22.93
C ALA A 45 -1.89 6.03 23.45
N GLY A 46 -3.10 5.51 23.41
CA GLY A 46 -4.29 6.26 23.79
C GLY A 46 -4.69 7.34 22.77
N PRO A 47 -5.59 8.27 23.16
CA PRO A 47 -6.09 9.30 22.27
C PRO A 47 -5.01 10.34 21.91
N THR A 48 -5.27 11.09 20.87
CA THR A 48 -4.47 12.29 20.53
C THR A 48 -4.57 13.37 21.60
N VAL A 49 -3.70 14.36 21.57
CA VAL A 49 -3.72 15.52 22.50
C VAL A 49 -5.08 16.24 22.53
N SER A 50 -5.88 16.13 21.48
CA SER A 50 -7.26 16.67 21.44
C SER A 50 -8.33 15.69 21.94
N GLY A 51 -7.96 14.58 22.55
CA GLY A 51 -8.89 13.56 23.06
C GLY A 51 -9.55 12.71 21.98
N ARG A 52 -9.12 12.78 20.73
CA ARG A 52 -9.69 12.01 19.60
C ARG A 52 -8.86 10.77 19.31
N THR A 53 -9.48 9.79 18.68
CA THR A 53 -8.78 8.62 18.12
C THR A 53 -7.80 9.05 17.01
N TRP A 54 -6.73 8.29 16.86
CA TRP A 54 -5.78 8.50 15.78
C TRP A 54 -6.41 8.19 14.43
N SER A 55 -6.43 9.17 13.54
CA SER A 55 -6.78 8.94 12.14
C SER A 55 -5.52 8.75 11.28
N PRO A 56 -5.61 8.05 10.14
CA PRO A 56 -4.50 7.94 9.18
C PRO A 56 -3.93 9.30 8.76
N THR A 57 -4.80 10.29 8.61
CA THR A 57 -4.41 11.67 8.24
C THR A 57 -3.62 12.34 9.36
N THR A 58 -4.08 12.20 10.61
CA THR A 58 -3.42 12.79 11.78
C THR A 58 -2.05 12.17 12.00
N LEU A 59 -1.96 10.84 11.98
CA LEU A 59 -0.69 10.13 12.14
C LEU A 59 0.30 10.48 11.01
N ARG A 60 -0.15 10.43 9.75
CA ARG A 60 0.68 10.79 8.60
C ARG A 60 1.21 12.22 8.68
N ARG A 61 0.35 13.18 9.06
CA ARG A 61 0.74 14.59 9.24
C ARG A 61 1.78 14.72 10.34
N ARG A 62 1.64 13.98 11.44
CA ARG A 62 2.60 14.02 12.55
C ARG A 62 3.95 13.44 12.14
N LEU A 63 3.98 12.27 11.52
CA LEU A 63 5.21 11.60 11.07
C LEU A 63 5.93 12.35 9.92
N ARG A 64 5.24 13.22 9.19
CA ARG A 64 5.83 14.09 8.14
C ARG A 64 6.37 15.42 8.65
N ASN A 65 6.01 15.80 9.84
CA ASN A 65 6.42 17.09 10.39
C ASN A 65 7.94 17.07 10.66
N PRO A 66 8.73 18.00 10.11
CA PRO A 66 10.18 18.04 10.35
C PRO A 66 10.58 18.10 11.82
N ALA A 67 9.76 18.72 12.67
CA ALA A 67 10.02 18.82 14.10
C ALA A 67 10.16 17.46 14.80
N VAL A 68 9.60 16.36 14.25
CA VAL A 68 9.80 15.01 14.83
C VAL A 68 11.24 14.51 14.70
N ALA A 69 12.03 15.09 13.81
CA ALA A 69 13.45 14.82 13.65
C ALA A 69 14.33 16.00 14.08
N GLY A 70 13.80 16.93 14.87
CA GLY A 70 14.53 18.11 15.31
C GLY A 70 14.87 19.09 14.17
N LEU A 71 14.07 19.09 13.11
CA LEU A 71 14.30 19.89 11.90
C LEU A 71 13.20 20.94 11.71
N ARG A 72 13.50 21.94 10.92
CA ARG A 72 12.55 22.93 10.39
C ARG A 72 12.83 23.22 8.92
N GLU A 73 11.83 23.66 8.21
CA GLU A 73 11.98 24.13 6.83
C GLU A 73 12.39 25.62 6.84
N ASN A 74 13.44 25.97 6.08
CA ASN A 74 13.86 27.36 5.89
C ASN A 74 13.05 28.04 4.78
N ALA A 75 13.33 29.31 4.49
CA ALA A 75 12.63 30.06 3.46
C ALA A 75 12.85 29.52 2.04
N GLU A 76 13.94 28.82 1.82
CA GLU A 76 14.32 28.16 0.56
C GLU A 76 13.71 26.75 0.43
N GLY A 77 12.96 26.27 1.43
CA GLY A 77 12.34 24.94 1.44
C GLY A 77 13.30 23.80 1.84
N GLU A 78 14.48 24.14 2.39
CA GLU A 78 15.45 23.14 2.83
C GLU A 78 15.24 22.79 4.31
N LEU A 79 15.53 21.52 4.66
CA LEU A 79 15.48 21.06 6.03
C LEU A 79 16.78 21.38 6.78
N VAL A 80 16.69 22.34 7.68
CA VAL A 80 17.77 22.75 8.57
C VAL A 80 17.48 22.33 10.01
N LYS A 81 18.50 22.33 10.88
CA LYS A 81 18.32 22.05 12.31
C LYS A 81 17.31 23.02 12.93
N GLY A 82 16.30 22.47 13.56
CA GLY A 82 15.27 23.22 14.30
C GLY A 82 15.55 23.25 15.80
N PRO A 83 14.71 23.94 16.58
CA PRO A 83 14.83 24.01 18.02
C PRO A 83 14.31 22.78 18.76
N ALA A 84 13.44 21.98 18.13
CA ALA A 84 12.77 20.85 18.78
C ALA A 84 13.72 19.68 19.03
N GLU A 85 13.58 19.04 20.18
CA GLU A 85 14.25 17.77 20.46
C GLU A 85 13.76 16.68 19.51
N PRO A 86 14.66 15.87 18.91
CA PRO A 86 14.29 14.85 17.96
C PRO A 86 13.58 13.68 18.66
N LEU A 87 12.41 13.29 18.15
CA LEU A 87 11.64 12.11 18.55
C LEU A 87 11.98 10.89 17.69
N LEU A 88 12.50 11.13 16.48
CA LEU A 88 12.97 10.15 15.51
C LEU A 88 14.38 10.52 15.10
N ASP A 89 15.22 9.53 14.84
CA ASP A 89 16.49 9.76 14.18
C ASP A 89 16.29 10.24 12.73
N ARG A 90 17.30 10.90 12.20
CA ARG A 90 17.27 11.50 10.86
C ARG A 90 17.03 10.46 9.77
N GLU A 91 17.62 9.29 9.88
CA GLU A 91 17.49 8.21 8.89
C GLU A 91 16.05 7.68 8.82
N THR A 92 15.44 7.41 9.97
CA THR A 92 14.04 7.01 10.09
C THR A 92 13.09 8.05 9.49
N PHE A 93 13.33 9.35 9.78
CA PHE A 93 12.51 10.43 9.24
C PHE A 93 12.63 10.55 7.71
N ASP A 94 13.85 10.50 7.16
CA ASP A 94 14.08 10.60 5.73
C ASP A 94 13.48 9.41 4.98
N ALA A 95 13.57 8.20 5.56
CA ALA A 95 12.93 7.00 5.01
C ALA A 95 11.39 7.12 4.97
N LEU A 96 10.77 7.66 6.03
CA LEU A 96 9.34 7.95 6.06
C LEU A 96 8.94 9.01 5.04
N ARG A 97 9.71 10.08 4.92
CA ARG A 97 9.47 11.17 3.96
C ARG A 97 9.50 10.65 2.53
N GLU A 98 10.49 9.82 2.20
CA GLU A 98 10.58 9.18 0.90
C GLU A 98 9.40 8.24 0.64
N LEU A 99 9.06 7.38 1.60
CA LEU A 99 7.91 6.49 1.51
C LEU A 99 6.61 7.27 1.25
N PHE A 100 6.40 8.36 1.98
CA PHE A 100 5.20 9.19 1.83
C PHE A 100 5.19 10.01 0.54
N THR A 101 6.34 10.39 0.00
CA THR A 101 6.44 11.11 -1.29
C THR A 101 6.17 10.16 -2.45
N ARG A 102 6.73 8.96 -2.42
CA ARG A 102 6.47 7.90 -3.40
C ARG A 102 4.99 7.52 -3.44
N ASN A 103 4.36 7.39 -2.27
CA ASN A 103 2.95 7.09 -2.13
C ASN A 103 2.05 8.32 -2.39
N GLY A 104 2.59 9.53 -2.39
CA GLY A 104 1.85 10.79 -2.56
C GLY A 104 1.43 11.10 -4.00
N ARG A 105 2.06 10.49 -4.99
CA ARG A 105 1.73 10.70 -6.42
C ARG A 105 0.50 9.92 -6.91
N GLY A 106 -0.30 9.32 -6.03
CA GLY A 106 -1.46 8.53 -6.45
C GLY A 106 -2.50 8.22 -5.38
N GLN A 107 -2.35 8.75 -4.16
CA GLN A 107 -3.34 8.48 -3.10
C GLN A 107 -4.14 9.74 -2.74
N GLY A 108 -5.17 9.99 -3.53
CA GLY A 108 -6.40 10.52 -2.98
C GLY A 108 -6.81 9.65 -1.77
N THR A 109 -7.53 10.24 -0.80
CA THR A 109 -8.11 9.58 0.38
C THR A 109 -8.38 8.11 0.11
N LYS A 110 -7.82 7.19 0.96
CA LYS A 110 -8.11 5.76 0.89
C LYS A 110 -9.61 5.58 0.66
N PRO A 111 -10.04 4.87 -0.37
CA PRO A 111 -11.46 4.60 -0.55
C PRO A 111 -11.96 3.89 0.69
N LYS A 112 -13.08 4.36 1.27
CA LYS A 112 -13.77 3.68 2.40
C LYS A 112 -14.15 2.23 2.08
N HIS A 113 -14.02 1.83 0.82
CA HIS A 113 -14.32 0.50 0.31
C HIS A 113 -13.13 -0.04 -0.48
N VAL A 114 -12.68 -1.22 -0.12
CA VAL A 114 -11.70 -2.00 -0.88
C VAL A 114 -12.44 -2.62 -2.07
N HIS A 115 -12.03 -2.28 -3.29
CA HIS A 115 -12.56 -2.84 -4.52
C HIS A 115 -11.62 -3.92 -5.04
N TYR A 116 -12.17 -5.10 -5.39
CA TYR A 116 -11.37 -6.27 -5.76
C TYR A 116 -10.56 -6.06 -7.04
N LEU A 117 -11.12 -5.33 -7.99
CA LEU A 117 -10.52 -5.15 -9.32
C LEU A 117 -9.75 -3.82 -9.47
N SER A 118 -9.57 -3.06 -8.38
CA SER A 118 -8.73 -1.85 -8.41
C SER A 118 -7.26 -2.21 -8.59
N GLY A 119 -6.43 -1.23 -9.00
CA GLY A 119 -4.99 -1.46 -9.20
C GLY A 119 -4.66 -2.10 -10.54
N GLY A 120 -5.50 -1.91 -11.56
CA GLY A 120 -5.21 -2.32 -12.93
C GLY A 120 -5.78 -3.68 -13.32
N VAL A 121 -6.47 -4.40 -12.43
CA VAL A 121 -7.10 -5.67 -12.76
C VAL A 121 -8.30 -5.48 -13.69
N ALA A 122 -9.15 -4.45 -13.41
CA ALA A 122 -10.22 -4.08 -14.34
C ALA A 122 -9.67 -3.18 -15.46
N THR A 123 -9.91 -3.54 -16.71
CA THR A 123 -9.48 -2.78 -17.89
C THR A 123 -10.65 -2.48 -18.83
N CYS A 124 -10.53 -1.41 -19.61
CA CYS A 124 -11.48 -1.04 -20.62
C CYS A 124 -11.32 -1.91 -21.87
N LYS A 125 -12.40 -2.59 -22.32
CA LYS A 125 -12.37 -3.41 -23.54
C LYS A 125 -12.06 -2.59 -24.81
N LEU A 126 -12.37 -1.28 -24.81
CA LEU A 126 -12.19 -0.42 -25.98
C LEU A 126 -10.75 0.14 -26.10
N CYS A 127 -10.19 0.70 -25.01
CA CYS A 127 -8.89 1.36 -25.04
C CYS A 127 -7.79 0.62 -24.27
N ARG A 128 -8.10 -0.50 -23.64
CA ARG A 128 -7.18 -1.34 -22.87
C ARG A 128 -6.53 -0.69 -21.63
N LYS A 129 -6.89 0.56 -21.33
CA LYS A 129 -6.38 1.25 -20.15
C LYS A 129 -7.12 0.79 -18.89
N PRO A 130 -6.48 0.85 -17.71
CA PRO A 130 -7.11 0.50 -16.43
C PRO A 130 -8.36 1.32 -16.16
N LEU A 131 -9.37 0.68 -15.58
CA LEU A 131 -10.55 1.35 -15.03
C LEU A 131 -10.22 1.86 -13.63
N VAL A 132 -10.77 3.02 -13.29
CA VAL A 132 -10.59 3.68 -12.00
C VAL A 132 -11.86 3.57 -11.17
N ALA A 133 -11.72 3.25 -9.88
CA ALA A 133 -12.86 3.23 -8.98
C ALA A 133 -13.27 4.66 -8.61
N ARG A 134 -14.53 5.02 -8.87
CA ARG A 134 -15.12 6.36 -8.59
C ARG A 134 -16.45 6.24 -7.88
N SER A 135 -16.76 7.25 -7.08
CA SER A 135 -18.11 7.42 -6.55
C SER A 135 -19.10 7.72 -7.68
N THR A 136 -20.30 7.18 -7.58
CA THR A 136 -21.42 7.51 -8.47
C THR A 136 -22.24 8.63 -7.85
N ALA A 137 -23.05 9.33 -8.67
CA ALA A 137 -23.91 10.40 -8.21
C ALA A 137 -24.92 9.95 -7.12
N ASN A 138 -25.26 8.66 -7.08
CA ASN A 138 -26.19 8.07 -6.13
C ASN A 138 -25.49 7.46 -4.89
N GLY A 139 -24.27 7.89 -4.58
CA GLY A 139 -23.51 7.41 -3.41
C GLY A 139 -22.88 6.02 -3.54
N GLY A 140 -23.17 5.28 -4.63
CA GLY A 140 -22.54 4.00 -4.95
C GLY A 140 -21.13 4.18 -5.51
N ARG A 141 -20.51 3.07 -5.88
CA ARG A 141 -19.18 3.06 -6.51
C ARG A 141 -19.22 2.32 -7.84
N GLY A 142 -18.36 2.74 -8.77
CA GLY A 142 -18.24 2.11 -10.08
C GLY A 142 -16.81 2.16 -10.60
N TYR A 143 -16.51 1.21 -11.47
CA TYR A 143 -15.31 1.25 -12.30
C TYR A 143 -15.58 2.06 -13.55
N VAL A 144 -14.73 3.04 -13.83
CA VAL A 144 -14.93 4.03 -14.92
C VAL A 144 -13.67 4.12 -15.76
N CYS A 145 -13.84 4.20 -17.08
CA CYS A 145 -12.78 4.55 -18.00
C CYS A 145 -12.62 6.08 -18.02
N GLU A 146 -11.46 6.59 -17.57
CA GLU A 146 -11.12 8.02 -17.57
C GLU A 146 -10.12 8.38 -18.69
N SER A 147 -9.90 7.49 -19.65
CA SER A 147 -8.95 7.75 -20.73
C SER A 147 -9.49 8.81 -21.68
N GLU A 148 -8.65 9.79 -22.01
CA GLU A 148 -8.94 10.76 -23.05
C GLU A 148 -9.32 10.08 -24.37
N GLY A 149 -10.40 10.53 -24.99
CA GLY A 149 -10.94 9.95 -26.23
C GLY A 149 -11.75 8.66 -26.08
N CYS A 150 -11.83 8.08 -24.88
CA CYS A 150 -12.65 6.90 -24.60
C CYS A 150 -13.82 7.22 -23.66
N GLY A 151 -13.68 7.13 -22.35
CA GLY A 151 -14.72 7.48 -21.35
C GLY A 151 -16.03 6.68 -21.41
N LYS A 152 -16.13 5.68 -22.29
CA LYS A 152 -17.39 5.00 -22.64
C LYS A 152 -17.79 3.85 -21.75
N VAL A 153 -16.88 3.40 -20.86
CA VAL A 153 -17.10 2.24 -20.01
C VAL A 153 -17.31 2.68 -18.57
N ARG A 154 -18.45 2.28 -18.02
CA ARG A 154 -18.78 2.41 -16.61
C ARG A 154 -19.56 1.18 -16.17
N ILE A 155 -19.25 0.66 -14.97
CA ILE A 155 -19.95 -0.48 -14.36
C ILE A 155 -19.98 -0.31 -12.85
N SER A 156 -21.04 -0.76 -12.18
CA SER A 156 -21.13 -0.79 -10.72
C SER A 156 -20.06 -1.73 -10.15
N ALA A 157 -19.34 -1.26 -9.13
CA ALA A 157 -18.20 -2.01 -8.60
C ALA A 157 -18.64 -3.23 -7.79
N GLU A 158 -19.62 -3.07 -6.92
CA GLU A 158 -20.05 -4.12 -6.00
C GLU A 158 -20.55 -5.39 -6.72
N PRO A 159 -21.52 -5.30 -7.66
CA PRO A 159 -21.96 -6.48 -8.40
C PRO A 159 -20.85 -7.15 -9.23
N LEU A 160 -19.91 -6.36 -9.76
CA LEU A 160 -18.79 -6.90 -10.52
C LEU A 160 -17.76 -7.58 -9.62
N ASP A 161 -17.45 -6.96 -8.46
CA ASP A 161 -16.56 -7.54 -7.47
C ASP A 161 -17.11 -8.87 -6.94
N GLU A 162 -18.41 -8.94 -6.61
CA GLU A 162 -19.09 -10.15 -6.16
C GLU A 162 -19.05 -11.24 -7.24
N TYR A 163 -19.45 -10.92 -8.46
CA TYR A 163 -19.43 -11.88 -9.57
C TYR A 163 -18.02 -12.45 -9.82
N VAL A 164 -17.00 -11.61 -9.85
CA VAL A 164 -15.62 -12.07 -10.05
C VAL A 164 -15.16 -12.89 -8.85
N GLY A 165 -15.54 -12.51 -7.65
CA GLY A 165 -15.25 -13.26 -6.44
C GLY A 165 -15.82 -14.67 -6.47
N ASP A 166 -17.09 -14.82 -6.80
CA ASP A 166 -17.75 -16.12 -6.93
C ASP A 166 -17.09 -17.01 -7.99
N ARG A 167 -16.68 -16.41 -9.13
CA ARG A 167 -15.93 -17.15 -10.18
C ARG A 167 -14.53 -17.57 -9.71
N VAL A 168 -13.87 -16.77 -8.86
CA VAL A 168 -12.60 -17.15 -8.23
C VAL A 168 -12.80 -18.35 -7.31
N VAL A 169 -13.78 -18.30 -6.41
CA VAL A 169 -14.09 -19.41 -5.50
C VAL A 169 -14.45 -20.68 -6.28
N ALA A 170 -15.38 -20.58 -7.24
CA ALA A 170 -15.78 -21.70 -8.09
C ALA A 170 -14.60 -22.32 -8.85
N ARG A 171 -13.64 -21.50 -9.31
CA ARG A 171 -12.43 -22.00 -9.97
C ARG A 171 -11.51 -22.74 -9.01
N LEU A 172 -11.40 -22.29 -7.77
CA LEU A 172 -10.55 -22.89 -6.74
C LEU A 172 -11.14 -24.14 -6.08
N THR A 173 -12.31 -24.61 -6.54
CA THR A 173 -12.80 -25.98 -6.22
C THR A 173 -12.00 -27.07 -6.95
N SER A 174 -11.30 -26.71 -8.04
CA SER A 174 -10.48 -27.67 -8.80
C SER A 174 -9.13 -27.90 -8.11
N PRO A 175 -8.75 -29.18 -7.84
CA PRO A 175 -7.44 -29.51 -7.28
C PRO A 175 -6.26 -29.02 -8.12
N ALA A 176 -6.41 -28.96 -9.44
CA ALA A 176 -5.37 -28.45 -10.34
C ALA A 176 -5.14 -26.95 -10.15
N GLN A 177 -6.21 -26.17 -9.93
CA GLN A 177 -6.09 -24.73 -9.68
C GLN A 177 -5.56 -24.43 -8.27
N LEU A 178 -5.92 -25.23 -7.28
CA LEU A 178 -5.35 -25.12 -5.95
C LEU A 178 -3.84 -25.40 -5.94
N ARG A 179 -3.37 -26.43 -6.66
CA ARG A 179 -1.92 -26.68 -6.83
C ARG A 179 -1.22 -25.51 -7.52
N ARG A 180 -1.85 -24.90 -8.54
CA ARG A 180 -1.30 -23.72 -9.21
C ARG A 180 -1.21 -22.52 -8.26
N LEU A 181 -2.24 -22.28 -7.45
CA LEU A 181 -2.23 -21.22 -6.43
C LEU A 181 -1.15 -21.48 -5.37
N ALA A 182 -0.99 -22.73 -4.92
CA ALA A 182 0.07 -23.13 -4.00
C ALA A 182 1.47 -22.81 -4.58
N ALA A 183 1.71 -23.17 -5.83
CA ALA A 183 2.99 -22.89 -6.51
C ALA A 183 3.24 -21.37 -6.63
N ILE A 184 2.21 -20.57 -6.91
CA ILE A 184 2.31 -19.10 -6.93
C ILE A 184 2.64 -18.57 -5.54
N ARG A 185 1.97 -19.06 -4.50
CA ARG A 185 2.24 -18.72 -3.10
C ARG A 185 3.68 -19.03 -2.73
N ASP A 186 4.16 -20.25 -3.01
CA ASP A 186 5.49 -20.68 -2.63
C ASP A 186 6.59 -19.86 -3.34
N ARG A 187 6.37 -19.48 -4.59
CA ARG A 187 7.26 -18.58 -5.33
C ARG A 187 7.32 -17.20 -4.68
N PHE A 188 6.19 -16.59 -4.39
CA PHE A 188 6.18 -15.26 -3.75
C PHE A 188 6.70 -15.29 -2.31
N ALA A 189 6.49 -16.38 -1.58
CA ALA A 189 7.09 -16.57 -0.26
C ALA A 189 8.62 -16.66 -0.35
N ALA A 190 9.17 -17.32 -1.38
CA ALA A 190 10.61 -17.34 -1.63
C ALA A 190 11.15 -15.95 -1.99
N GLU A 191 10.47 -15.22 -2.88
CA GLU A 191 10.81 -13.83 -3.24
C GLU A 191 10.77 -12.91 -2.01
N ALA A 192 9.80 -13.08 -1.12
CA ALA A 192 9.68 -12.30 0.11
C ALA A 192 10.84 -12.56 1.08
N ARG A 193 11.22 -13.83 1.28
CA ARG A 193 12.37 -14.20 2.12
C ARG A 193 13.70 -13.65 1.59
N GLU A 194 13.90 -13.66 0.28
CA GLU A 194 15.07 -13.05 -0.36
C GLU A 194 15.08 -11.53 -0.16
N ALA A 195 13.92 -10.90 -0.34
CA ALA A 195 13.75 -9.47 -0.13
C ALA A 195 13.97 -9.05 1.32
N GLU A 196 13.57 -9.86 2.30
CA GLU A 196 13.83 -9.63 3.72
C GLU A 196 15.33 -9.71 4.03
N ARG A 197 16.04 -10.71 3.50
CA ARG A 197 17.51 -10.79 3.62
C ARG A 197 18.18 -9.55 3.03
N PHE A 198 17.81 -9.15 1.82
CA PHE A 198 18.34 -7.93 1.21
C PHE A 198 18.07 -6.68 2.07
N GLN A 199 16.90 -6.58 2.71
CA GLN A 199 16.61 -5.45 3.60
C GLN A 199 17.48 -5.44 4.86
N GLN A 200 17.84 -6.62 5.39
CA GLN A 200 18.78 -6.74 6.52
C GLN A 200 20.19 -6.30 6.13
N GLU A 201 20.62 -6.63 4.91
CA GLU A 201 21.94 -6.30 4.37
C GLU A 201 22.03 -4.86 3.82
N LEU A 202 20.90 -4.20 3.62
CA LEU A 202 20.82 -2.88 2.96
C LEU A 202 21.69 -1.81 3.64
N ARG A 203 21.83 -1.87 4.96
CA ARG A 203 22.67 -0.93 5.70
C ARG A 203 24.14 -1.12 5.33
N GLY A 204 24.61 -2.36 5.29
CA GLY A 204 25.97 -2.69 4.85
C GLY A 204 26.26 -2.20 3.44
N HIS A 205 25.35 -2.46 2.48
CA HIS A 205 25.50 -1.97 1.11
C HIS A 205 25.57 -0.45 1.01
N LYS A 206 24.84 0.27 1.86
CA LYS A 206 24.93 1.75 1.90
C LYS A 206 26.25 2.22 2.49
N GLU A 207 26.76 1.55 3.51
CA GLU A 207 28.04 1.85 4.15
C GLU A 207 29.20 1.57 3.17
N GLU A 208 29.18 0.44 2.46
CA GLU A 208 30.15 0.10 1.42
C GLU A 208 30.17 1.14 0.28
N LEU A 209 28.98 1.54 -0.19
CA LEU A 209 28.86 2.55 -1.22
C LEU A 209 29.43 3.92 -0.78
N ALA A 210 29.18 4.30 0.47
CA ALA A 210 29.69 5.54 1.05
C ALA A 210 31.20 5.49 1.23
N GLN A 211 31.78 4.34 1.62
CA GLN A 211 33.24 4.12 1.76
C GLN A 211 33.92 4.21 0.39
N ALA A 212 33.39 3.52 -0.62
CA ALA A 212 33.95 3.55 -1.98
C ALA A 212 33.96 4.99 -2.57
N PHE A 213 32.91 5.77 -2.29
CA PHE A 213 32.88 7.18 -2.69
C PHE A 213 33.91 8.03 -1.89
N GLY A 214 34.05 7.78 -0.58
CA GLY A 214 35.03 8.46 0.28
C GLY A 214 36.47 8.14 -0.11
N ALA A 215 36.75 6.89 -0.52
CA ALA A 215 38.04 6.43 -1.01
C ALA A 215 38.38 6.94 -2.42
N LYS A 216 37.43 7.62 -3.09
CA LYS A 216 37.52 8.07 -4.50
C LYS A 216 37.54 6.94 -5.53
N ASP A 217 37.10 5.75 -5.17
CA ASP A 217 36.94 4.61 -6.09
C ASP A 217 35.73 4.84 -7.02
N LEU A 218 34.81 5.72 -6.64
CA LEU A 218 33.64 6.13 -7.42
C LEU A 218 33.63 7.65 -7.61
N ASN A 219 33.32 8.09 -8.81
CA ASN A 219 33.01 9.50 -9.04
C ASN A 219 31.55 9.81 -8.62
N LEU A 220 31.19 11.10 -8.56
CA LEU A 220 29.87 11.55 -8.13
C LEU A 220 28.73 10.99 -9.00
N SER A 221 28.95 10.82 -10.31
CA SER A 221 27.94 10.27 -11.23
C SER A 221 27.70 8.80 -10.96
N GLU A 222 28.77 8.01 -10.78
CA GLU A 222 28.72 6.59 -10.44
C GLU A 222 28.08 6.36 -9.08
N PHE A 223 28.46 7.16 -8.07
CA PHE A 223 27.84 7.12 -6.75
C PHE A 223 26.33 7.37 -6.81
N ARG A 224 25.88 8.40 -7.56
CA ARG A 224 24.46 8.71 -7.74
C ARG A 224 23.72 7.59 -8.45
N ALA A 225 24.31 7.01 -9.50
CA ALA A 225 23.72 5.90 -10.24
C ALA A 225 23.59 4.64 -9.34
N ALA A 226 24.64 4.27 -8.61
CA ALA A 226 24.62 3.14 -7.69
C ALA A 226 23.61 3.34 -6.56
N LYS A 227 23.53 4.54 -5.98
CA LYS A 227 22.53 4.89 -4.97
C LYS A 227 21.10 4.77 -5.51
N ALA A 228 20.85 5.24 -6.74
CA ALA A 228 19.55 5.14 -7.38
C ALA A 228 19.15 3.68 -7.62
N ALA A 229 20.06 2.85 -8.11
CA ALA A 229 19.84 1.41 -8.31
C ALA A 229 19.55 0.68 -6.97
N LEU A 230 20.27 1.02 -5.91
CA LEU A 230 20.04 0.45 -4.58
C LEU A 230 18.66 0.83 -4.02
N GLU A 231 18.21 2.06 -4.21
CA GLU A 231 16.89 2.51 -3.79
C GLU A 231 15.76 1.90 -4.64
N GLU A 232 15.97 1.68 -5.93
CA GLU A 232 15.04 0.95 -6.79
C GLU A 232 14.88 -0.49 -6.30
N ARG A 233 15.98 -1.21 -6.10
CA ARG A 233 15.98 -2.58 -5.56
C ARG A 233 15.35 -2.66 -4.17
N ARG A 234 15.57 -1.67 -3.31
CA ARG A 234 14.87 -1.55 -2.03
C ARG A 234 13.36 -1.43 -2.22
N GLY A 235 12.91 -0.65 -3.18
CA GLY A 235 11.49 -0.51 -3.52
C GLY A 235 10.86 -1.82 -3.97
N GLU A 236 11.54 -2.59 -4.80
CA GLU A 236 11.13 -3.92 -5.25
C GLU A 236 11.07 -4.92 -4.09
N ALA A 237 12.10 -4.93 -3.23
CA ALA A 237 12.14 -5.78 -2.04
C ALA A 237 10.97 -5.48 -1.08
N MET A 238 10.68 -4.21 -0.80
CA MET A 238 9.51 -3.84 0.00
C MET A 238 8.18 -4.28 -0.64
N ALA A 239 8.09 -4.26 -1.96
CA ALA A 239 6.90 -4.75 -2.66
C ALA A 239 6.78 -6.28 -2.58
N ALA A 240 7.89 -7.01 -2.67
CA ALA A 240 7.93 -8.46 -2.52
C ALA A 240 7.52 -8.90 -1.10
N VAL A 241 8.07 -8.27 -0.06
CA VAL A 241 7.67 -8.54 1.34
C VAL A 241 6.17 -8.29 1.56
N ARG A 242 5.62 -7.19 1.03
CA ARG A 242 4.17 -6.92 1.12
C ARG A 242 3.34 -7.99 0.42
N ARG A 243 3.79 -8.47 -0.75
CA ARG A 243 3.12 -9.59 -1.45
C ARG A 243 3.16 -10.86 -0.62
N GLY A 244 4.32 -11.21 -0.04
CA GLY A 244 4.48 -12.36 0.84
C GLY A 244 3.50 -12.34 2.00
N ARG A 245 3.43 -11.24 2.74
CA ARG A 245 2.50 -11.08 3.87
C ARG A 245 1.02 -11.24 3.48
N ALA A 246 0.64 -10.73 2.31
CA ALA A 246 -0.73 -10.92 1.81
C ALA A 246 -1.06 -12.39 1.53
N LEU A 247 -0.05 -13.23 1.35
CA LEU A 247 -0.20 -14.67 1.11
C LEU A 247 -0.25 -15.49 2.39
N ASP A 248 0.35 -15.01 3.48
CA ASP A 248 0.28 -15.65 4.79
C ASP A 248 -1.16 -15.65 5.36
N GLU A 249 -1.99 -14.71 4.88
CA GLU A 249 -3.40 -14.59 5.24
C GLU A 249 -4.35 -15.48 4.41
N LEU A 250 -3.80 -16.26 3.45
CA LEU A 250 -4.62 -17.18 2.66
C LEU A 250 -5.09 -18.37 3.49
N PRO A 251 -6.28 -18.92 3.16
CA PRO A 251 -6.81 -20.09 3.84
C PRO A 251 -6.00 -21.36 3.56
N GLU A 252 -6.34 -22.42 4.24
CA GLU A 252 -5.95 -23.75 3.82
C GLU A 252 -6.41 -23.97 2.37
N LEU A 253 -5.47 -24.39 1.50
CA LEU A 253 -5.72 -24.53 0.06
C LEU A 253 -6.43 -25.85 -0.26
N THR A 254 -7.62 -26.02 0.34
CA THR A 254 -8.61 -27.05 0.02
C THR A 254 -9.86 -26.38 -0.55
N PRO A 255 -10.68 -27.07 -1.37
CA PRO A 255 -11.92 -26.49 -1.89
C PRO A 255 -12.80 -25.91 -0.77
N GLN A 256 -13.02 -26.69 0.27
CA GLN A 256 -13.84 -26.30 1.39
C GLN A 256 -13.22 -25.20 2.25
N GLY A 257 -11.90 -25.26 2.47
CA GLY A 257 -11.16 -24.22 3.19
C GLY A 257 -11.27 -22.85 2.53
N VAL A 258 -11.13 -22.81 1.19
CA VAL A 258 -11.27 -21.56 0.42
C VAL A 258 -12.69 -21.03 0.47
N GLU A 259 -13.70 -21.89 0.33
CA GLU A 259 -15.12 -21.52 0.34
C GLU A 259 -15.53 -20.96 1.71
N THR A 260 -15.25 -21.70 2.78
CA THR A 260 -15.54 -21.27 4.17
C THR A 260 -14.83 -19.95 4.49
N TRP A 261 -13.53 -19.86 4.17
CA TRP A 261 -12.76 -18.65 4.39
C TRP A 261 -13.32 -17.46 3.62
N TRP A 262 -13.70 -17.66 2.36
CA TRP A 262 -14.24 -16.57 1.53
C TRP A 262 -15.54 -16.02 2.08
N HIS A 263 -16.45 -16.86 2.51
CA HIS A 263 -17.79 -16.44 2.94
C HIS A 263 -17.84 -16.02 4.41
N GLU A 264 -17.08 -16.65 5.29
CA GLU A 264 -17.24 -16.49 6.73
C GLU A 264 -16.13 -15.67 7.40
N THR A 265 -14.88 -15.80 6.94
CA THR A 265 -13.71 -15.28 7.66
C THR A 265 -13.01 -14.14 6.96
N ALA A 266 -12.90 -14.19 5.63
CA ALA A 266 -12.10 -13.23 4.87
C ALA A 266 -12.66 -11.81 4.90
N GLY A 267 -11.82 -10.87 5.28
CA GLY A 267 -12.10 -9.45 5.10
C GLY A 267 -11.99 -9.02 3.61
N ARG A 268 -12.49 -7.82 3.28
CA ARG A 268 -12.47 -7.34 1.89
C ARG A 268 -11.06 -7.23 1.29
N GLU A 269 -10.06 -6.88 2.08
CA GLU A 269 -8.68 -6.78 1.62
C GLU A 269 -8.08 -8.15 1.30
N GLN A 270 -8.37 -9.13 2.13
CA GLN A 270 -7.94 -10.52 1.94
C GLN A 270 -8.61 -11.14 0.69
N ARG A 271 -9.90 -10.93 0.48
CA ARG A 271 -10.61 -11.34 -0.75
C ARG A 271 -10.01 -10.68 -1.99
N ARG A 272 -9.71 -9.37 -1.94
CA ARG A 272 -9.02 -8.67 -3.01
C ARG A 272 -7.66 -9.30 -3.31
N ASN A 273 -6.86 -9.64 -2.29
CA ASN A 273 -5.56 -10.26 -2.47
C ASN A 273 -5.70 -11.61 -3.22
N LEU A 274 -6.66 -12.44 -2.85
CA LEU A 274 -6.94 -13.71 -3.55
C LEU A 274 -7.34 -13.47 -5.01
N VAL A 275 -8.21 -12.49 -5.28
CA VAL A 275 -8.57 -12.11 -6.66
C VAL A 275 -7.34 -11.69 -7.45
N HIS A 276 -6.46 -10.87 -6.89
CA HIS A 276 -5.23 -10.42 -7.57
C HIS A 276 -4.23 -11.55 -7.83
N LEU A 277 -4.24 -12.60 -7.03
CA LEU A 277 -3.40 -13.79 -7.23
C LEU A 277 -3.92 -14.70 -8.35
N THR A 278 -5.22 -14.75 -8.53
CA THR A 278 -5.87 -15.70 -9.45
C THR A 278 -6.28 -15.05 -10.77
N VAL A 279 -6.67 -13.79 -10.75
CA VAL A 279 -7.13 -13.04 -11.91
C VAL A 279 -6.01 -12.15 -12.46
N ARG A 280 -5.73 -12.29 -13.74
CA ARG A 280 -4.78 -11.43 -14.46
C ARG A 280 -5.43 -10.11 -14.87
N GLU A 281 -6.63 -10.20 -15.45
CA GLU A 281 -7.33 -9.07 -16.05
C GLU A 281 -8.83 -9.35 -16.12
N VAL A 282 -9.65 -8.33 -15.90
CA VAL A 282 -11.09 -8.33 -16.20
C VAL A 282 -11.36 -7.21 -17.22
N ARG A 283 -11.67 -7.59 -18.45
CA ARG A 283 -11.98 -6.62 -19.52
C ARG A 283 -13.45 -6.28 -19.50
N VAL A 284 -13.76 -4.99 -19.38
CA VAL A 284 -15.14 -4.51 -19.28
C VAL A 284 -15.50 -3.73 -20.53
N GLY A 285 -16.59 -4.12 -21.19
CA GLY A 285 -17.16 -3.44 -22.34
C GLY A 285 -18.19 -2.37 -21.97
N PRO A 286 -18.62 -1.55 -22.95
CA PRO A 286 -19.69 -0.58 -22.76
C PRO A 286 -21.04 -1.26 -22.46
N ALA A 287 -21.98 -0.53 -21.87
CA ALA A 287 -23.34 -1.02 -21.68
C ALA A 287 -24.04 -1.10 -23.03
N MET A 288 -24.77 -2.19 -23.28
CA MET A 288 -25.60 -2.35 -24.50
C MET A 288 -26.74 -1.36 -24.49
N VAL A 289 -27.37 -1.15 -23.33
CA VAL A 289 -28.46 -0.20 -23.14
C VAL A 289 -28.04 0.90 -22.19
N ARG A 290 -28.03 2.14 -22.63
CA ARG A 290 -27.64 3.30 -21.83
C ARG A 290 -28.62 3.46 -20.65
N GLY A 291 -28.09 3.57 -19.43
CA GLY A 291 -28.93 3.75 -18.24
C GLY A 291 -29.47 2.44 -17.63
N SER A 292 -29.24 1.29 -18.25
CA SER A 292 -29.60 0.00 -17.64
C SER A 292 -28.92 -0.19 -16.26
N ARG A 293 -29.76 -0.56 -15.27
CA ARG A 293 -29.30 -0.94 -13.93
C ARG A 293 -29.10 -2.45 -13.78
N LYS A 294 -29.48 -3.25 -14.78
CA LYS A 294 -29.28 -4.70 -14.75
C LYS A 294 -27.79 -5.02 -14.91
N PHE A 295 -27.30 -5.91 -14.07
CA PHE A 295 -25.98 -6.47 -14.20
C PHE A 295 -25.96 -7.38 -15.45
N ASP A 296 -25.03 -7.12 -16.35
CA ASP A 296 -24.91 -7.81 -17.64
C ASP A 296 -23.55 -8.47 -17.74
N GLU A 297 -23.55 -9.79 -17.56
CA GLU A 297 -22.35 -10.64 -17.57
C GLU A 297 -21.66 -10.69 -18.94
N THR A 298 -22.37 -10.39 -20.03
CA THR A 298 -21.80 -10.44 -21.39
C THR A 298 -20.84 -9.29 -21.66
N ARG A 299 -20.82 -8.29 -20.78
CA ARG A 299 -19.98 -7.10 -20.91
C ARG A 299 -18.52 -7.29 -20.53
N PHE A 300 -18.16 -8.41 -19.87
CA PHE A 300 -16.82 -8.58 -19.36
C PHE A 300 -16.30 -10.00 -19.55
N GLU A 301 -15.00 -10.07 -19.65
CA GLU A 301 -14.23 -11.29 -19.83
C GLU A 301 -13.18 -11.39 -18.72
N ILE A 302 -13.08 -12.55 -18.06
CA ILE A 302 -12.09 -12.80 -17.00
C ILE A 302 -10.91 -13.58 -17.59
N PHE A 303 -9.73 -13.02 -17.46
CA PHE A 303 -8.46 -13.66 -17.84
C PHE A 303 -7.73 -14.08 -16.58
N TRP A 304 -7.47 -15.37 -16.50
CA TRP A 304 -6.86 -16.02 -15.35
C TRP A 304 -5.32 -16.02 -15.42
N ARG A 305 -4.67 -16.07 -14.27
CA ARG A 305 -3.23 -16.27 -14.16
C ARG A 305 -2.84 -17.74 -14.33
#